data_b2e513790a3503036d9f30a36407a4a8
#
_entry.id   b2e513790a3503036d9f30a36407a4a8
#
_cell.length_a   1.000
_cell.length_b   1.000
_cell.length_c   1.000
_cell.angle_alpha   90.00
_cell.angle_beta   90.00
_cell.angle_gamma   90.00
#
_symmetry.space_group_name_H-M   'P 1'
#
loop_
_entity.id
_entity.type
_entity.pdbx_description
1 polymer ?
#
loop_
_entity_poly.entity_id
_entity_poly.type
_entity_poly.pdbx_seq_one_letter_code
_entity_poly.pdbx_strand_id
1 'polypeptide(L)'
;MEQLRLPVGIEDFAEIRRHGYYYVDKTQLIEQVLNRRNKVSLFTRPRRFGKTLNMSMLQHFFEIGTDPKFFQGLSISKNNELCEKHMGKYPVVSISLKSIHADSYAKAKAQLIKLVNREARRVQFLLDSDRLTAVDKALFSELLDREMEEDTLVSSLQELTELLEIHFGQQVIVLSDEYDV
;
A
#
# COMPACT_ATOMS: atom_id res chain seq x y z
N MET A 1 4.96 9.44 -35.21
CA MET A 1 5.38 8.44 -34.17
C MET A 1 5.30 9.14 -32.84
N GLU A 2 4.42 8.70 -31.96
CA GLU A 2 4.36 9.20 -30.59
C GLU A 2 5.70 8.87 -29.90
N GLN A 3 6.34 9.88 -29.37
CA GLN A 3 7.65 9.72 -28.73
C GLN A 3 7.45 8.96 -27.41
N LEU A 4 8.00 7.75 -27.31
CA LEU A 4 7.91 6.89 -26.13
C LEU A 4 8.55 7.62 -24.94
N ARG A 5 7.73 8.01 -23.95
CA ARG A 5 8.21 8.68 -22.73
C ARG A 5 8.62 7.65 -21.70
N LEU A 6 9.90 7.60 -21.33
CA LEU A 6 10.39 6.71 -20.30
C LEU A 6 10.11 7.27 -18.88
N PRO A 7 9.65 6.46 -17.92
CA PRO A 7 9.34 6.90 -16.55
C PRO A 7 10.60 6.99 -15.69
N VAL A 8 11.53 7.87 -16.03
CA VAL A 8 12.78 8.01 -15.26
C VAL A 8 12.49 8.59 -13.88
N GLY A 9 12.83 7.84 -12.82
CA GLY A 9 12.62 8.27 -11.43
C GLY A 9 11.17 8.19 -10.92
N ILE A 10 10.23 7.65 -11.71
CA ILE A 10 8.84 7.48 -11.31
C ILE A 10 8.66 6.07 -10.72
N GLU A 11 8.20 6.01 -9.47
CA GLU A 11 7.97 4.76 -8.73
C GLU A 11 6.47 4.48 -8.49
N ASP A 12 5.61 5.43 -8.84
CA ASP A 12 4.15 5.30 -8.72
C ASP A 12 3.53 4.78 -10.03
N PHE A 13 2.80 3.66 -9.91
CA PHE A 13 2.15 3.02 -11.06
C PHE A 13 1.03 3.88 -11.65
N ALA A 14 0.21 4.52 -10.82
CA ALA A 14 -0.89 5.36 -11.30
C ALA A 14 -0.37 6.59 -12.02
N GLU A 15 0.75 7.17 -11.57
CA GLU A 15 1.41 8.29 -12.25
C GLU A 15 1.87 7.88 -13.66
N ILE A 16 2.53 6.72 -13.79
CA ILE A 16 2.95 6.17 -15.09
C ILE A 16 1.75 6.02 -16.02
N ARG A 17 0.66 5.43 -15.54
CA ARG A 17 -0.55 5.18 -16.35
C ARG A 17 -1.31 6.45 -16.72
N ARG A 18 -1.42 7.40 -15.78
CA ARG A 18 -2.11 8.67 -15.98
C ARG A 18 -1.47 9.55 -17.03
N HIS A 19 -0.13 9.56 -17.06
CA HIS A 19 0.64 10.41 -17.97
C HIS A 19 1.10 9.70 -19.26
N GLY A 20 0.70 8.44 -19.47
CA GLY A 20 1.01 7.70 -20.69
C GLY A 20 2.51 7.40 -20.86
N TYR A 21 3.24 7.24 -19.75
CA TYR A 21 4.62 6.77 -19.81
C TYR A 21 4.68 5.31 -20.26
N TYR A 22 5.82 4.94 -20.85
CA TYR A 22 6.06 3.55 -21.22
C TYR A 22 6.10 2.67 -19.98
N TYR A 23 5.25 1.66 -19.96
CA TYR A 23 5.18 0.67 -18.88
C TYR A 23 5.46 -0.74 -19.42
N VAL A 24 6.46 -1.40 -18.86
CA VAL A 24 6.69 -2.83 -19.11
C VAL A 24 5.68 -3.60 -18.26
N ASP A 25 4.70 -4.21 -18.92
CA ASP A 25 3.61 -4.90 -18.23
C ASP A 25 4.10 -6.07 -17.38
N LYS A 26 3.90 -5.94 -16.08
CA LYS A 26 4.20 -6.97 -15.06
C LYS A 26 2.94 -7.38 -14.29
N THR A 27 1.75 -7.06 -14.80
CA THR A 27 0.50 -7.34 -14.10
C THR A 27 0.18 -8.83 -13.94
N GLN A 28 0.86 -9.72 -14.66
CA GLN A 28 0.82 -11.16 -14.39
C GLN A 28 1.24 -11.52 -12.95
N LEU A 29 2.02 -10.65 -12.28
CA LEU A 29 2.37 -10.81 -10.88
C LEU A 29 1.12 -10.88 -9.99
N ILE A 30 0.07 -10.11 -10.32
CA ILE A 30 -1.21 -10.11 -9.59
C ILE A 30 -1.85 -11.50 -9.63
N GLU A 31 -1.92 -12.11 -10.82
CA GLU A 31 -2.44 -13.47 -10.98
C GLU A 31 -1.63 -14.49 -10.18
N GLN A 32 -0.30 -14.37 -10.21
CA GLN A 32 0.59 -15.25 -9.46
C GLN A 32 0.37 -15.14 -7.95
N VAL A 33 0.18 -13.93 -7.42
CA VAL A 33 -0.10 -13.70 -6.00
C VAL A 33 -1.43 -14.32 -5.61
N LEU A 34 -2.48 -14.06 -6.38
CA LEU A 34 -3.83 -14.56 -6.10
C LEU A 34 -3.91 -16.09 -6.20
N ASN A 35 -3.26 -16.68 -7.19
CA ASN A 35 -3.29 -18.13 -7.40
C ASN A 35 -2.51 -18.92 -6.34
N ARG A 36 -1.47 -18.34 -5.76
CA ARG A 36 -0.69 -19.00 -4.70
C ARG A 36 -1.44 -19.11 -3.38
N ARG A 37 -2.41 -18.24 -3.12
CA ARG A 37 -3.23 -18.18 -1.88
C ARG A 37 -2.40 -18.20 -0.60
N ASN A 38 -1.18 -17.69 -0.65
CA ASN A 38 -0.31 -17.61 0.52
C ASN A 38 -0.74 -16.45 1.41
N LYS A 39 -0.71 -16.64 2.74
CA LYS A 39 -0.92 -15.53 3.69
C LYS A 39 0.18 -14.49 3.60
N VAL A 40 1.41 -14.90 3.32
CA VAL A 40 2.58 -14.03 3.16
C VAL A 40 3.29 -14.38 1.86
N SER A 41 3.62 -13.37 1.08
CA SER A 41 4.38 -13.50 -0.16
C SER A 41 5.62 -12.61 -0.11
N LEU A 42 6.79 -13.21 -0.28
CA LEU A 42 8.06 -12.51 -0.29
C LEU A 42 8.57 -12.35 -1.71
N PHE A 43 8.89 -11.10 -2.10
CA PHE A 43 9.43 -10.77 -3.42
C PHE A 43 10.89 -10.32 -3.30
N THR A 44 11.81 -11.25 -3.46
CA THR A 44 13.25 -10.96 -3.50
C THR A 44 13.67 -10.61 -4.93
N ARG A 45 14.17 -9.40 -5.13
CA ARG A 45 14.73 -8.94 -6.40
C ARG A 45 15.91 -8.00 -6.13
N PRO A 46 16.93 -7.98 -6.98
CA PRO A 46 18.02 -7.03 -6.85
C PRO A 46 17.52 -5.57 -6.85
N ARG A 47 18.36 -4.66 -6.36
CA ARG A 47 18.08 -3.21 -6.46
C ARG A 47 17.84 -2.82 -7.93
N ARG A 48 16.96 -1.84 -8.17
CA ARG A 48 16.58 -1.31 -9.51
C ARG A 48 15.80 -2.27 -10.42
N PHE A 49 15.26 -3.37 -9.89
CA PHE A 49 14.39 -4.30 -10.64
C PHE A 49 12.89 -3.98 -10.50
N GLY A 50 12.54 -2.76 -10.11
CA GLY A 50 11.16 -2.27 -10.07
C GLY A 50 10.33 -2.84 -8.92
N LYS A 51 10.92 -3.22 -7.77
CA LYS A 51 10.18 -3.68 -6.58
C LYS A 51 9.12 -2.67 -6.17
N THR A 52 9.52 -1.43 -5.89
CA THR A 52 8.63 -0.34 -5.47
C THR A 52 7.50 -0.10 -6.46
N LEU A 53 7.80 -0.09 -7.76
CA LEU A 53 6.78 0.07 -8.80
C LEU A 53 5.78 -1.10 -8.82
N ASN A 54 6.25 -2.34 -8.61
CA ASN A 54 5.37 -3.50 -8.52
C ASN A 54 4.51 -3.45 -7.25
N MET A 55 5.04 -2.95 -6.12
CA MET A 55 4.26 -2.73 -4.90
C MET A 55 3.18 -1.66 -5.12
N SER A 56 3.52 -0.53 -5.77
CA SER A 56 2.55 0.48 -6.18
C SER A 56 1.48 -0.08 -7.12
N MET A 57 1.85 -0.93 -8.08
CA MET A 57 0.90 -1.60 -8.96
C MET A 57 -0.05 -2.52 -8.18
N LEU A 58 0.45 -3.32 -7.24
CA LEU A 58 -0.37 -4.19 -6.38
C LEU A 58 -1.32 -3.36 -5.51
N GLN A 59 -0.82 -2.28 -4.91
CA GLN A 59 -1.65 -1.34 -4.14
C GLN A 59 -2.82 -0.85 -4.99
N HIS A 60 -2.54 -0.27 -6.15
CA HIS A 60 -3.59 0.26 -7.04
C HIS A 60 -4.51 -0.80 -7.61
N PHE A 61 -4.09 -2.07 -7.67
CA PHE A 61 -5.00 -3.13 -8.07
C PHE A 61 -6.00 -3.49 -6.98
N PHE A 62 -5.54 -3.64 -5.76
CA PHE A 62 -6.38 -4.14 -4.67
C PHE A 62 -7.18 -3.04 -3.97
N GLU A 63 -6.65 -1.82 -3.89
CA GLU A 63 -7.17 -0.76 -3.03
C GLU A 63 -8.55 -0.26 -3.45
N ILE A 64 -9.46 -0.22 -2.47
CA ILE A 64 -10.81 0.34 -2.64
C ILE A 64 -10.71 1.80 -3.10
N GLY A 65 -11.47 2.16 -4.13
CA GLY A 65 -11.49 3.50 -4.70
C GLY A 65 -10.47 3.74 -5.82
N THR A 66 -9.66 2.74 -6.17
CA THR A 66 -8.76 2.84 -7.33
C THR A 66 -9.52 2.94 -8.66
N ASP A 67 -9.00 3.73 -9.60
CA ASP A 67 -9.53 3.82 -10.95
C ASP A 67 -9.12 2.60 -11.79
N PRO A 68 -10.06 1.73 -12.19
CA PRO A 68 -9.78 0.54 -13.01
C PRO A 68 -9.10 0.85 -14.35
N LYS A 69 -9.22 2.10 -14.85
CA LYS A 69 -8.59 2.54 -16.11
C LYS A 69 -7.08 2.42 -16.10
N PHE A 70 -6.44 2.44 -14.92
CA PHE A 70 -5.00 2.24 -14.82
C PHE A 70 -4.55 0.87 -15.36
N PHE A 71 -5.42 -0.14 -15.33
CA PHE A 71 -5.13 -1.49 -15.79
C PHE A 71 -5.60 -1.77 -17.21
N GLN A 72 -6.30 -0.83 -17.83
CA GLN A 72 -6.82 -1.01 -19.19
C GLN A 72 -5.69 -1.27 -20.20
N GLY A 73 -5.85 -2.33 -21.01
CA GLY A 73 -4.88 -2.74 -22.02
C GLY A 73 -3.69 -3.54 -21.48
N LEU A 74 -3.60 -3.79 -20.16
CA LEU A 74 -2.59 -4.65 -19.55
C LEU A 74 -3.05 -6.10 -19.47
N SER A 75 -2.12 -7.03 -19.26
CA SER A 75 -2.39 -8.47 -19.24
C SER A 75 -3.49 -8.88 -18.27
N ILE A 76 -3.49 -8.29 -17.06
CA ILE A 76 -4.49 -8.59 -16.02
C ILE A 76 -5.92 -8.22 -16.46
N SER A 77 -6.09 -7.17 -17.28
CA SER A 77 -7.42 -6.74 -17.75
C SER A 77 -8.10 -7.76 -18.67
N LYS A 78 -7.37 -8.76 -19.17
CA LYS A 78 -7.93 -9.87 -19.95
C LYS A 78 -8.56 -10.95 -19.07
N ASN A 79 -8.24 -10.96 -17.77
CA ASN A 79 -8.79 -11.89 -16.80
C ASN A 79 -9.95 -11.21 -16.04
N ASN A 80 -11.13 -11.20 -16.67
CA ASN A 80 -12.32 -10.55 -16.14
C ASN A 80 -12.72 -11.10 -14.76
N GLU A 81 -12.63 -12.42 -14.57
CA GLU A 81 -13.00 -13.06 -13.29
C GLU A 81 -12.16 -12.55 -12.13
N LEU A 82 -10.83 -12.49 -12.28
CA LEU A 82 -9.94 -11.96 -11.24
C LEU A 82 -10.16 -10.46 -11.01
N CYS A 83 -10.38 -9.70 -12.08
CA CYS A 83 -10.65 -8.26 -11.96
C CYS A 83 -11.96 -8.00 -11.21
N GLU A 84 -13.05 -8.64 -11.56
CA GLU A 84 -14.35 -8.48 -10.90
C GLU A 84 -14.30 -8.87 -9.42
N LYS A 85 -13.56 -9.92 -9.10
CA LYS A 85 -13.46 -10.47 -7.75
C LYS A 85 -12.53 -9.69 -6.84
N HIS A 86 -11.44 -9.13 -7.37
CA HIS A 86 -10.34 -8.64 -6.54
C HIS A 86 -9.95 -7.17 -6.79
N MET A 87 -10.19 -6.60 -7.98
CA MET A 87 -9.78 -5.23 -8.29
C MET A 87 -10.61 -4.22 -7.51
N GLY A 88 -9.94 -3.38 -6.71
CA GLY A 88 -10.60 -2.34 -5.91
C GLY A 88 -11.47 -2.88 -4.78
N LYS A 89 -11.18 -4.06 -4.23
CA LYS A 89 -12.04 -4.74 -3.24
C LYS A 89 -11.47 -4.75 -1.82
N TYR A 90 -10.24 -4.36 -1.61
CA TYR A 90 -9.56 -4.52 -0.32
C TYR A 90 -9.09 -3.17 0.23
N PRO A 91 -9.18 -2.94 1.55
CA PRO A 91 -8.38 -1.92 2.18
C PRO A 91 -6.90 -2.32 2.09
N VAL A 92 -6.02 -1.36 1.79
CA VAL A 92 -4.60 -1.60 1.64
C VAL A 92 -3.81 -0.68 2.57
N VAL A 93 -2.90 -1.26 3.35
CA VAL A 93 -1.87 -0.54 4.11
C VAL A 93 -0.55 -0.71 3.37
N SER A 94 0.08 0.40 2.97
CA SER A 94 1.31 0.38 2.18
C SER A 94 2.44 1.13 2.88
N ILE A 95 3.50 0.39 3.27
CA ILE A 95 4.62 0.90 4.03
C ILE A 95 5.91 0.69 3.28
N SER A 96 6.73 1.75 3.16
CA SER A 96 8.08 1.67 2.64
C SER A 96 9.08 2.16 3.67
N LEU A 97 9.99 1.28 4.05
CA LEU A 97 11.09 1.60 4.97
C LEU A 97 12.28 2.28 4.26
N LYS A 98 12.19 2.51 2.96
CA LYS A 98 13.24 3.11 2.11
C LYS A 98 13.79 4.43 2.65
N SER A 99 12.97 5.20 3.36
CA SER A 99 13.36 6.51 3.91
C SER A 99 13.90 6.45 5.34
N ILE A 100 13.95 5.26 5.93
CA ILE A 100 14.42 5.08 7.31
C ILE A 100 15.95 4.96 7.28
N HIS A 101 16.63 6.10 7.45
CA HIS A 101 18.07 6.19 7.59
C HIS A 101 18.38 6.96 8.85
N ALA A 102 18.87 6.29 9.88
CA ALA A 102 19.11 6.91 11.17
C ALA A 102 20.42 6.41 11.78
N ASP A 103 21.15 7.36 12.36
CA ASP A 103 22.40 7.13 13.10
C ASP A 103 22.15 6.91 14.61
N SER A 104 20.90 7.00 15.04
CA SER A 104 20.50 6.78 16.42
C SER A 104 19.08 6.23 16.53
N TYR A 105 18.81 5.51 17.62
CA TYR A 105 17.48 4.97 17.91
C TYR A 105 16.40 6.06 17.93
N ALA A 106 16.68 7.19 18.57
CA ALA A 106 15.71 8.30 18.65
C ALA A 106 15.32 8.83 17.26
N LYS A 107 16.28 8.95 16.34
CA LYS A 107 16.00 9.36 14.95
C LYS A 107 15.23 8.29 14.18
N ALA A 108 15.57 7.01 14.36
CA ALA A 108 14.86 5.89 13.76
C ALA A 108 13.40 5.87 14.22
N LYS A 109 13.15 5.95 15.54
CA LYS A 109 11.81 6.04 16.14
C LYS A 109 11.01 7.20 15.54
N ALA A 110 11.59 8.41 15.50
CA ALA A 110 10.92 9.58 14.93
C ALA A 110 10.56 9.41 13.44
N GLN A 111 11.38 8.72 12.66
CA GLN A 111 11.09 8.44 11.25
C GLN A 111 9.98 7.39 11.11
N LEU A 112 9.96 6.35 11.96
CA LEU A 112 8.89 5.36 12.00
C LEU A 112 7.55 5.98 12.40
N ILE A 113 7.52 6.84 13.42
CA ILE A 113 6.31 7.59 13.80
C ILE A 113 5.78 8.39 12.62
N LYS A 114 6.64 9.11 11.88
CA LYS A 114 6.22 9.86 10.67
C LYS A 114 5.65 8.94 9.59
N LEU A 115 6.19 7.74 9.44
CA LEU A 115 5.72 6.76 8.47
C LEU A 115 4.31 6.28 8.84
N VAL A 116 4.10 5.88 10.09
CA VAL A 116 2.78 5.47 10.61
C VAL A 116 1.77 6.62 10.50
N ASN A 117 2.13 7.82 10.95
CA ASN A 117 1.26 8.98 10.84
C ASN A 117 0.84 9.29 9.39
N ARG A 118 1.76 9.14 8.43
CA ARG A 118 1.44 9.34 7.01
C ARG A 118 0.40 8.35 6.53
N GLU A 119 0.54 7.09 6.90
CA GLU A 119 -0.40 6.05 6.53
C GLU A 119 -1.75 6.22 7.24
N ALA A 120 -1.75 6.53 8.54
CA ALA A 120 -2.96 6.84 9.30
C ALA A 120 -3.72 8.04 8.69
N ARG A 121 -3.03 9.10 8.28
CA ARG A 121 -3.67 10.25 7.62
C ARG A 121 -4.33 9.89 6.30
N ARG A 122 -3.82 8.92 5.56
CA ARG A 122 -4.42 8.46 4.31
C ARG A 122 -5.80 7.85 4.53
N VAL A 123 -6.03 7.27 5.69
CA VAL A 123 -7.28 6.62 6.09
C VAL A 123 -8.01 7.39 7.22
N GLN A 124 -7.80 8.70 7.30
CA GLN A 124 -8.36 9.56 8.35
C GLN A 124 -9.90 9.55 8.39
N PHE A 125 -10.58 9.12 7.31
CA PHE A 125 -12.02 8.91 7.29
C PHE A 125 -12.51 7.91 8.35
N LEU A 126 -11.62 7.10 8.94
CA LEU A 126 -11.97 6.21 10.06
C LEU A 126 -12.52 6.96 11.27
N LEU A 127 -12.13 8.23 11.48
CA LEU A 127 -12.69 9.08 12.56
C LEU A 127 -14.20 9.32 12.38
N ASP A 128 -14.68 9.32 11.14
CA ASP A 128 -16.08 9.54 10.80
C ASP A 128 -16.84 8.22 10.58
N SER A 129 -16.19 7.07 10.85
CA SER A 129 -16.81 5.75 10.66
C SER A 129 -17.93 5.48 11.66
N ASP A 130 -19.09 5.08 11.15
CA ASP A 130 -20.22 4.62 11.97
C ASP A 130 -20.02 3.19 12.53
N ARG A 131 -19.04 2.47 12.03
CA ARG A 131 -18.73 1.10 12.45
C ARG A 131 -17.72 1.03 13.59
N LEU A 132 -16.99 2.10 13.83
CA LEU A 132 -16.01 2.20 14.90
C LEU A 132 -16.62 2.78 16.16
N THR A 133 -16.28 2.17 17.29
CA THR A 133 -16.67 2.67 18.61
C THR A 133 -15.87 3.93 18.98
N ALA A 134 -16.29 4.61 20.05
CA ALA A 134 -15.52 5.76 20.57
C ALA A 134 -14.10 5.35 21.03
N VAL A 135 -13.94 4.12 21.55
CA VAL A 135 -12.63 3.58 21.93
C VAL A 135 -11.74 3.37 20.69
N ASP A 136 -12.28 2.77 19.63
CA ASP A 136 -11.55 2.55 18.38
C ASP A 136 -11.08 3.88 17.77
N LYS A 137 -11.93 4.92 17.79
CA LYS A 137 -11.57 6.26 17.31
C LYS A 137 -10.51 6.93 18.18
N ALA A 138 -10.52 6.68 19.50
CA ALA A 138 -9.47 7.17 20.40
C ALA A 138 -8.12 6.49 20.06
N LEU A 139 -8.09 5.15 19.91
CA LEU A 139 -6.90 4.42 19.48
C LEU A 139 -6.38 4.92 18.13
N PHE A 140 -7.28 5.12 17.15
CA PHE A 140 -6.88 5.69 15.87
C PHE A 140 -6.28 7.09 16.00
N SER A 141 -6.78 7.91 16.92
CA SER A 141 -6.24 9.25 17.16
C SER A 141 -4.80 9.23 17.68
N GLU A 142 -4.43 8.20 18.46
CA GLU A 142 -3.05 8.00 18.93
C GLU A 142 -2.10 7.71 17.74
N LEU A 143 -2.58 7.02 16.69
CA LEU A 143 -1.77 6.79 15.48
C LEU A 143 -1.51 8.08 14.68
N LEU A 144 -2.28 9.13 14.92
CA LEU A 144 -2.09 10.45 14.31
C LEU A 144 -1.18 11.37 15.13
N ASP A 145 -0.84 10.98 16.37
CA ASP A 145 0.04 11.76 17.23
C ASP A 145 1.48 11.75 16.71
N ARG A 146 2.12 12.92 16.73
CA ARG A 146 3.53 13.09 16.35
C ARG A 146 4.51 12.68 17.45
N GLU A 147 4.03 12.64 18.68
CA GLU A 147 4.77 12.24 19.88
C GLU A 147 4.30 10.86 20.38
N MET A 148 3.91 9.99 19.43
CA MET A 148 3.44 8.64 19.68
C MET A 148 4.34 7.87 20.64
N GLU A 149 3.75 7.28 21.66
CA GLU A 149 4.45 6.42 22.62
C GLU A 149 5.03 5.18 21.93
N GLU A 150 6.01 4.56 22.55
CA GLU A 150 6.70 3.41 21.95
C GLU A 150 5.80 2.19 21.82
N ASP A 151 4.99 1.93 22.83
CA ASP A 151 4.06 0.81 22.83
C ASP A 151 3.00 0.98 21.73
N THR A 152 2.46 2.18 21.54
CA THR A 152 1.56 2.50 20.42
C THR A 152 2.25 2.35 19.07
N LEU A 153 3.53 2.74 18.96
CA LEU A 153 4.28 2.56 17.72
C LEU A 153 4.45 1.07 17.37
N VAL A 154 4.74 0.23 18.38
CA VAL A 154 4.92 -1.22 18.18
C VAL A 154 3.64 -1.89 17.70
N SER A 155 2.48 -1.51 18.25
CA SER A 155 1.16 -2.07 17.88
C SER A 155 0.52 -1.39 16.66
N SER A 156 1.05 -0.25 16.23
CA SER A 156 0.41 0.66 15.27
C SER A 156 -0.10 0.01 13.98
N LEU A 157 0.66 -0.91 13.38
CA LEU A 157 0.25 -1.60 12.16
C LEU A 157 -0.88 -2.58 12.40
N GLN A 158 -0.82 -3.29 13.51
CA GLN A 158 -1.88 -4.23 13.90
C GLN A 158 -3.17 -3.45 14.13
N GLU A 159 -3.14 -2.40 14.96
CA GLU A 159 -4.29 -1.56 15.26
C GLU A 159 -4.88 -0.94 13.99
N LEU A 160 -4.04 -0.38 13.11
CA LEU A 160 -4.50 0.20 11.85
C LEU A 160 -5.22 -0.82 10.96
N THR A 161 -4.68 -2.06 10.87
CA THR A 161 -5.32 -3.11 10.08
C THR A 161 -6.63 -3.58 10.70
N GLU A 162 -6.71 -3.75 12.01
CA GLU A 162 -7.93 -4.13 12.73
C GLU A 162 -9.04 -3.08 12.54
N LEU A 163 -8.72 -1.78 12.67
CA LEU A 163 -9.67 -0.69 12.47
C LEU A 163 -10.20 -0.64 11.03
N LEU A 164 -9.34 -0.88 10.05
CA LEU A 164 -9.75 -0.97 8.65
C LEU A 164 -10.62 -2.19 8.38
N GLU A 165 -10.33 -3.35 8.99
CA GLU A 165 -11.16 -4.56 8.89
C GLU A 165 -12.56 -4.32 9.48
N ILE A 166 -12.66 -3.65 10.62
CA ILE A 166 -13.95 -3.30 11.23
C ILE A 166 -14.74 -2.36 10.30
N HIS A 167 -14.07 -1.32 9.76
CA HIS A 167 -14.72 -0.33 8.91
C HIS A 167 -15.23 -0.93 7.60
N PHE A 168 -14.42 -1.70 6.90
CA PHE A 168 -14.76 -2.25 5.58
C PHE A 168 -15.48 -3.61 5.66
N GLY A 169 -15.37 -4.34 6.77
CA GLY A 169 -15.84 -5.73 6.88
C GLY A 169 -15.08 -6.68 5.94
N GLN A 170 -13.83 -6.35 5.62
CA GLN A 170 -12.99 -7.03 4.63
C GLN A 170 -11.55 -7.11 5.12
N GLN A 171 -10.87 -8.22 4.81
CA GLN A 171 -9.45 -8.39 5.15
C GLN A 171 -8.58 -7.30 4.53
N VAL A 172 -7.60 -6.84 5.30
CA VAL A 172 -6.63 -5.82 4.87
C VAL A 172 -5.46 -6.49 4.17
N ILE A 173 -5.01 -5.90 3.07
CA ILE A 173 -3.75 -6.28 2.42
C ILE A 173 -2.65 -5.33 2.92
N VAL A 174 -1.60 -5.90 3.50
CA VAL A 174 -0.42 -5.15 3.93
C VAL A 174 0.70 -5.33 2.91
N LEU A 175 1.18 -4.22 2.38
CA LEU A 175 2.30 -4.15 1.45
C LEU A 175 3.48 -3.49 2.15
N SER A 176 4.62 -4.20 2.24
CA SER A 176 5.85 -3.66 2.83
C SER A 176 6.98 -3.68 1.83
N ASP A 177 7.60 -2.52 1.57
CA ASP A 177 8.77 -2.37 0.71
C ASP A 177 10.03 -2.06 1.53
N GLU A 178 11.15 -2.66 1.12
CA GLU A 178 12.48 -2.49 1.74
C GLU A 178 12.49 -2.79 3.27
N TYR A 179 11.88 -3.91 3.68
CA TYR A 179 11.86 -4.37 5.08
C TYR A 179 13.22 -4.92 5.56
N ASP A 180 14.17 -5.12 4.65
CA ASP A 180 15.49 -5.72 4.85
C ASP A 180 16.64 -4.68 4.92
N VAL A 181 16.32 -3.44 5.26
CA VAL A 181 17.29 -2.33 5.36
C VAL A 181 17.97 -2.30 6.72
#